data_d13b681cf19a14623aebf0e11c1dba9a
#
_entry.id   d13b681cf19a14623aebf0e11c1dba9a
#
_cell.length_a   1.000
_cell.length_b   1.000
_cell.length_c   1.000
_cell.angle_alpha   90.00
_cell.angle_beta   90.00
_cell.angle_gamma   90.00
#
_symmetry.space_group_name_H-M   'P 1'
#
loop_
_entity.id
_entity.type
_entity.pdbx_description
1 polymer ?
#
loop_
_entity_poly.entity_id
_entity_poly.type
_entity_poly.pdbx_seq_one_letter_code
_entity_poly.pdbx_strand_id
1 'polypeptide(L)'
;MNREIDIQGVLSKAMSGLNNGKRMFGVGALCVLLMSAAGCTELLDEATNALNDLEAEYYDLYTGDTSEVTLEIYHGESLIDATANYTVVIELDHVNAPFHADNFRNHTLEGNYNDVTFHRIIDDFMIQGGDFQNNDGTGGYAAKWYGVCNGQFMNGSDCSNSESYNVPDEADNGLDHLSCTISMAKTSYPNTGGSQFFIIPEDSTPDWLNGVHTVFGTVTSGCEHITTISEVETGQGDRPVLPVVIHTATASE
;
A
#
# COMPACT_ATOMS: atom_id res chain seq x y z
N MET A 1 -35.92 -29.27 5.72
CA MET A 1 -35.06 -29.58 6.88
C MET A 1 -33.86 -28.65 6.74
N ASN A 2 -34.04 -27.39 7.20
CA ASN A 2 -33.00 -26.36 7.17
C ASN A 2 -31.96 -26.73 8.23
N ARG A 3 -30.75 -27.03 7.80
CA ARG A 3 -29.62 -27.03 8.73
C ARG A 3 -29.21 -25.59 8.89
N GLU A 4 -29.47 -25.00 10.03
CA GLU A 4 -28.78 -23.78 10.46
C GLU A 4 -27.29 -24.08 10.46
N ILE A 5 -26.56 -23.34 9.64
CA ILE A 5 -25.09 -23.42 9.62
C ILE A 5 -24.61 -22.68 10.86
N ASP A 6 -23.91 -23.38 11.76
CA ASP A 6 -23.30 -22.80 12.95
C ASP A 6 -22.08 -21.96 12.53
N ILE A 7 -22.36 -20.68 12.17
CA ILE A 7 -21.35 -19.69 11.76
C ILE A 7 -20.31 -19.49 12.86
N GLN A 8 -20.73 -19.49 14.15
CA GLN A 8 -19.84 -19.36 15.31
C GLN A 8 -18.86 -20.55 15.42
N GLY A 9 -19.33 -21.75 15.13
CA GLY A 9 -18.48 -22.94 15.13
C GLY A 9 -17.50 -22.96 13.95
N VAL A 10 -17.88 -22.37 12.81
CA VAL A 10 -17.04 -22.23 11.61
C VAL A 10 -15.96 -21.17 11.85
N LEU A 11 -16.32 -20.00 12.38
CA LEU A 11 -15.40 -18.93 12.76
C LEU A 11 -14.40 -19.40 13.84
N SER A 12 -14.85 -20.12 14.87
CA SER A 12 -13.98 -20.70 15.90
C SER A 12 -12.94 -21.67 15.34
N LYS A 13 -13.31 -22.47 14.32
CA LYS A 13 -12.37 -23.35 13.61
C LYS A 13 -11.40 -22.60 12.68
N ALA A 14 -11.85 -21.53 12.03
CA ALA A 14 -10.98 -20.65 11.25
C ALA A 14 -9.94 -19.99 12.16
N MET A 15 -10.36 -19.45 13.32
CA MET A 15 -9.49 -18.86 14.33
C MET A 15 -8.46 -19.85 14.91
N SER A 16 -8.83 -21.10 15.14
CA SER A 16 -7.86 -22.13 15.59
C SER A 16 -6.84 -22.49 14.51
N GLY A 17 -7.18 -22.29 13.23
CA GLY A 17 -6.28 -22.45 12.08
C GLY A 17 -5.28 -21.29 11.94
N LEU A 18 -5.67 -20.07 12.29
CA LEU A 18 -4.81 -18.89 12.33
C LEU A 18 -3.68 -19.03 13.36
N ASN A 19 -3.98 -19.60 14.52
CA ASN A 19 -2.99 -19.86 15.57
C ASN A 19 -1.92 -20.91 15.20
N ASN A 20 -2.13 -21.70 14.14
CA ASN A 20 -1.23 -22.78 13.71
C ASN A 20 -0.48 -22.50 12.40
N GLY A 21 -0.36 -21.24 11.96
CA GLY A 21 0.45 -20.86 10.80
C GLY A 21 -0.03 -21.37 9.43
N LYS A 22 -1.23 -21.95 9.35
CA LYS A 22 -1.85 -22.40 8.09
C LYS A 22 -2.83 -21.33 7.60
N ARG A 23 -2.28 -20.28 7.04
CA ARG A 23 -2.97 -19.06 6.63
C ARG A 23 -3.70 -19.18 5.29
N MET A 24 -4.75 -18.37 5.18
CA MET A 24 -5.46 -17.89 3.97
C MET A 24 -5.97 -18.92 2.95
N PHE A 25 -5.27 -20.01 2.66
CA PHE A 25 -5.77 -21.06 1.77
C PHE A 25 -7.02 -21.81 2.32
N GLY A 26 -7.23 -21.79 3.64
CA GLY A 26 -8.39 -22.42 4.27
C GLY A 26 -9.69 -21.62 4.10
N VAL A 27 -9.60 -20.30 3.99
CA VAL A 27 -10.76 -19.41 3.95
C VAL A 27 -11.36 -19.37 2.55
N GLY A 28 -10.54 -19.25 1.51
CA GLY A 28 -11.00 -19.35 0.13
C GLY A 28 -11.67 -20.70 -0.17
N ALA A 29 -11.18 -21.79 0.39
CA ALA A 29 -11.80 -23.13 0.26
C ALA A 29 -13.14 -23.23 1.01
N LEU A 30 -13.29 -22.53 2.14
CA LEU A 30 -14.54 -22.51 2.92
C LEU A 30 -15.63 -21.70 2.20
N CYS A 31 -15.27 -20.57 1.58
CA CYS A 31 -16.20 -19.75 0.77
C CYS A 31 -16.73 -20.54 -0.43
N VAL A 32 -15.90 -21.31 -1.13
CA VAL A 32 -16.31 -22.13 -2.28
C VAL A 32 -17.29 -23.25 -1.89
N LEU A 33 -17.21 -23.80 -0.69
CA LEU A 33 -18.12 -24.83 -0.20
C LEU A 33 -19.54 -24.28 0.17
N LEU A 34 -19.65 -22.99 0.45
CA LEU A 34 -20.92 -22.32 0.75
C LEU A 34 -21.67 -21.85 -0.51
N MET A 35 -21.02 -21.77 -1.66
CA MET A 35 -21.59 -21.25 -2.92
C MET A 35 -22.65 -22.15 -3.59
N SER A 36 -23.00 -23.29 -3.03
CA SER A 36 -23.88 -24.26 -3.70
C SER A 36 -25.38 -24.13 -3.37
N ALA A 37 -25.83 -23.09 -2.65
CA ALA A 37 -27.24 -22.90 -2.31
C ALA A 37 -27.71 -21.46 -2.59
N ALA A 38 -28.83 -21.32 -3.29
CA ALA A 38 -29.48 -20.03 -3.55
C ALA A 38 -29.90 -19.37 -2.22
N GLY A 39 -29.37 -18.19 -1.96
CA GLY A 39 -29.51 -17.42 -0.70
C GLY A 39 -28.17 -17.14 -0.01
N CYS A 40 -27.05 -17.55 -0.59
CA CYS A 40 -25.72 -17.48 0.03
C CYS A 40 -24.95 -16.16 -0.17
N THR A 41 -25.41 -15.22 -0.99
CA THR A 41 -24.67 -13.97 -1.21
C THR A 41 -24.58 -13.14 0.07
N GLU A 42 -25.69 -12.92 0.76
CA GLU A 42 -25.71 -12.16 2.03
C GLU A 42 -24.85 -12.83 3.12
N LEU A 43 -24.92 -14.17 3.25
CA LEU A 43 -24.12 -14.92 4.21
C LEU A 43 -22.62 -14.91 3.85
N LEU A 44 -22.31 -14.86 2.56
CA LEU A 44 -20.93 -14.78 2.08
C LEU A 44 -20.34 -13.40 2.37
N ASP A 45 -21.13 -12.35 2.11
CA ASP A 45 -20.74 -10.97 2.39
C ASP A 45 -20.53 -10.75 3.89
N GLU A 46 -21.46 -11.28 4.73
CA GLU A 46 -21.34 -11.21 6.20
C GLU A 46 -20.10 -11.97 6.71
N ALA A 47 -19.81 -13.15 6.16
CA ALA A 47 -18.63 -13.93 6.52
C ALA A 47 -17.33 -13.27 6.07
N THR A 48 -17.34 -12.61 4.91
CA THR A 48 -16.19 -11.87 4.38
C THR A 48 -15.91 -10.64 5.23
N ASN A 49 -16.94 -9.87 5.58
CA ASN A 49 -16.80 -8.70 6.45
C ASN A 49 -16.27 -9.09 7.83
N ALA A 50 -16.83 -10.13 8.45
CA ALA A 50 -16.35 -10.62 9.74
C ALA A 50 -14.89 -11.10 9.70
N LEU A 51 -14.43 -11.61 8.56
CA LEU A 51 -13.05 -12.03 8.36
C LEU A 51 -12.11 -10.82 8.23
N ASN A 52 -12.53 -9.82 7.45
CA ASN A 52 -11.77 -8.57 7.29
C ASN A 52 -11.64 -7.84 8.64
N ASP A 53 -12.70 -7.82 9.45
CA ASP A 53 -12.67 -7.24 10.80
C ASP A 53 -11.66 -7.97 11.70
N LEU A 54 -11.63 -9.30 11.66
CA LEU A 54 -10.67 -10.10 12.42
C LEU A 54 -9.22 -9.91 11.94
N GLU A 55 -9.03 -9.73 10.65
CA GLU A 55 -7.72 -9.46 10.07
C GLU A 55 -7.25 -8.05 10.44
N ALA A 56 -8.13 -7.06 10.40
CA ALA A 56 -7.86 -5.71 10.85
C ALA A 56 -7.47 -5.66 12.33
N GLU A 57 -8.20 -6.37 13.21
CA GLU A 57 -7.88 -6.49 14.64
C GLU A 57 -6.53 -7.19 14.85
N TYR A 58 -6.26 -8.27 14.13
CA TYR A 58 -5.01 -9.04 14.29
C TYR A 58 -3.75 -8.25 13.90
N TYR A 59 -3.83 -7.44 12.82
CA TYR A 59 -2.73 -6.62 12.36
C TYR A 59 -2.77 -5.18 12.87
N ASP A 60 -3.74 -4.83 13.71
CA ASP A 60 -3.94 -3.47 14.22
C ASP A 60 -3.99 -2.46 13.06
N LEU A 61 -4.83 -2.76 12.05
CA LEU A 61 -5.01 -1.90 10.90
C LEU A 61 -5.88 -0.69 11.25
N TYR A 62 -5.69 0.39 10.54
CA TYR A 62 -6.58 1.55 10.63
C TYR A 62 -8.00 1.16 10.22
N THR A 63 -8.99 1.57 11.01
CA THR A 63 -10.39 1.10 10.87
C THR A 63 -11.31 2.09 10.13
N GLY A 64 -10.80 3.25 9.70
CA GLY A 64 -11.55 4.18 8.86
C GLY A 64 -11.53 3.72 7.39
N ASP A 65 -12.55 4.11 6.62
CA ASP A 65 -12.64 3.78 5.20
C ASP A 65 -11.54 4.47 4.38
N THR A 66 -11.26 5.74 4.73
CA THR A 66 -10.20 6.55 4.10
C THR A 66 -9.41 7.31 5.15
N SER A 67 -8.20 7.73 4.82
CA SER A 67 -7.41 8.72 5.57
C SER A 67 -6.64 9.60 4.61
N GLU A 68 -6.24 10.77 5.07
CA GLU A 68 -5.55 11.75 4.23
C GLU A 68 -4.09 11.90 4.64
N VAL A 69 -3.20 11.99 3.65
CA VAL A 69 -1.78 12.32 3.82
C VAL A 69 -1.44 13.53 2.98
N THR A 70 -0.81 14.52 3.59
CA THR A 70 -0.26 15.70 2.91
C THR A 70 1.25 15.57 2.79
N LEU A 71 1.77 15.74 1.58
CA LEU A 71 3.19 15.83 1.28
C LEU A 71 3.56 17.27 0.95
N GLU A 72 4.51 17.85 1.71
CA GLU A 72 5.16 19.11 1.37
C GLU A 72 6.48 18.78 0.66
N ILE A 73 6.60 19.18 -0.59
CA ILE A 73 7.70 18.80 -1.49
C ILE A 73 8.44 20.05 -1.93
N TYR A 74 9.78 19.98 -2.00
CA TYR A 74 10.58 21.00 -2.66
C TYR A 74 11.43 20.42 -3.78
N HIS A 75 11.76 21.27 -4.77
CA HIS A 75 12.68 20.97 -5.85
C HIS A 75 13.89 21.88 -5.75
N GLY A 76 15.03 21.36 -5.35
CA GLY A 76 16.23 22.16 -5.06
C GLY A 76 17.27 21.40 -4.25
N GLU A 77 18.45 21.99 -4.08
CA GLU A 77 19.53 21.45 -3.24
C GLU A 77 19.16 21.49 -1.74
N SER A 78 18.32 22.43 -1.36
CA SER A 78 17.78 22.58 -0.01
C SER A 78 16.45 23.30 -0.03
N LEU A 79 15.70 23.22 1.08
CA LEU A 79 14.43 23.94 1.21
C LEU A 79 14.57 25.47 1.06
N ILE A 80 15.69 26.04 1.51
CA ILE A 80 15.96 27.49 1.45
C ILE A 80 16.27 27.93 0.02
N ASP A 81 16.98 27.09 -0.73
CA ASP A 81 17.40 27.37 -2.11
C ASP A 81 16.49 26.67 -3.13
N ALA A 82 15.29 26.27 -2.71
CA ALA A 82 14.34 25.58 -3.58
C ALA A 82 13.89 26.47 -4.75
N THR A 83 13.90 25.90 -5.94
CA THR A 83 13.37 26.54 -7.16
C THR A 83 11.86 26.51 -7.23
N ALA A 84 11.24 25.51 -6.57
CA ALA A 84 9.80 25.37 -6.43
C ALA A 84 9.44 24.60 -5.15
N ASN A 85 8.22 24.85 -4.66
CA ASN A 85 7.60 24.12 -3.55
C ASN A 85 6.22 23.68 -3.98
N TYR A 86 5.81 22.49 -3.54
CA TYR A 86 4.55 21.86 -3.91
C TYR A 86 3.88 21.26 -2.68
N THR A 87 2.56 21.31 -2.64
CA THR A 87 1.74 20.60 -1.66
C THR A 87 0.88 19.60 -2.41
N VAL A 88 0.91 18.34 -2.00
CA VAL A 88 0.13 17.24 -2.57
C VAL A 88 -0.66 16.57 -1.48
N VAL A 89 -1.97 16.40 -1.69
CA VAL A 89 -2.86 15.72 -0.76
C VAL A 89 -3.32 14.41 -1.37
N ILE A 90 -3.17 13.33 -0.62
CA ILE A 90 -3.47 11.97 -1.03
C ILE A 90 -4.54 11.41 -0.10
N GLU A 91 -5.64 10.92 -0.65
CA GLU A 91 -6.60 10.10 0.05
C GLU A 91 -6.21 8.62 -0.09
N LEU A 92 -6.03 7.94 1.02
CA LEU A 92 -5.71 6.51 1.09
C LEU A 92 -6.99 5.68 1.18
N ASP A 93 -7.08 4.58 0.44
CA ASP A 93 -8.22 3.68 0.39
C ASP A 93 -7.98 2.46 1.30
N HIS A 94 -8.50 2.53 2.51
CA HIS A 94 -8.41 1.44 3.48
C HIS A 94 -9.44 0.33 3.27
N VAL A 95 -10.41 0.53 2.38
CA VAL A 95 -11.42 -0.48 2.04
C VAL A 95 -10.86 -1.49 1.03
N ASN A 96 -10.24 -0.98 -0.04
CA ASN A 96 -9.76 -1.82 -1.15
C ASN A 96 -8.29 -2.22 -1.02
N ALA A 97 -7.49 -1.48 -0.26
CA ALA A 97 -6.08 -1.77 -0.03
C ALA A 97 -5.67 -1.53 1.44
N PRO A 98 -6.31 -2.22 2.41
CA PRO A 98 -6.14 -1.95 3.84
C PRO A 98 -4.70 -2.07 4.32
N PHE A 99 -3.92 -3.03 3.87
CA PHE A 99 -2.53 -3.20 4.28
C PHE A 99 -1.61 -2.12 3.73
N HIS A 100 -1.75 -1.78 2.44
CA HIS A 100 -0.91 -0.77 1.80
C HIS A 100 -1.24 0.64 2.29
N ALA A 101 -2.51 0.97 2.44
CA ALA A 101 -2.97 2.25 2.98
C ALA A 101 -2.49 2.43 4.43
N ASP A 102 -2.66 1.41 5.28
CA ASP A 102 -2.19 1.40 6.66
C ASP A 102 -0.66 1.52 6.75
N ASN A 103 0.07 0.80 5.91
CA ASN A 103 1.54 0.85 5.84
C ASN A 103 2.04 2.26 5.48
N PHE A 104 1.46 2.87 4.45
CA PHE A 104 1.84 4.23 4.03
C PHE A 104 1.51 5.26 5.13
N ARG A 105 0.33 5.14 5.74
CA ARG A 105 -0.09 5.98 6.88
C ARG A 105 0.85 5.85 8.07
N ASN A 106 1.24 4.63 8.45
CA ASN A 106 2.16 4.40 9.57
C ASN A 106 3.55 4.96 9.30
N HIS A 107 4.12 4.78 8.11
CA HIS A 107 5.38 5.42 7.73
C HIS A 107 5.31 6.95 7.81
N THR A 108 4.16 7.53 7.42
CA THR A 108 3.92 8.97 7.53
C THR A 108 3.89 9.42 8.99
N LEU A 109 3.15 8.71 9.85
CA LEU A 109 3.05 9.02 11.30
C LEU A 109 4.39 8.88 12.03
N GLU A 110 5.22 7.92 11.60
CA GLU A 110 6.56 7.70 12.14
C GLU A 110 7.58 8.73 11.60
N GLY A 111 7.21 9.55 10.63
CA GLY A 111 8.07 10.55 10.00
C GLY A 111 9.11 9.94 9.06
N ASN A 112 8.96 8.67 8.66
CA ASN A 112 9.89 7.98 7.78
C ASN A 112 9.96 8.58 6.38
N TYR A 113 8.94 9.32 5.93
CA TYR A 113 8.94 10.00 4.64
C TYR A 113 9.49 11.43 4.68
N ASN A 114 9.86 11.95 5.85
CA ASN A 114 10.47 13.27 5.96
C ASN A 114 11.89 13.25 5.41
N ASP A 115 12.23 14.26 4.62
CA ASP A 115 13.51 14.44 3.93
C ASP A 115 13.88 13.27 2.98
N VAL A 116 12.86 12.59 2.40
CA VAL A 116 13.02 11.49 1.46
C VAL A 116 12.87 11.99 0.01
N THR A 117 13.76 11.52 -0.87
CA THR A 117 13.79 11.94 -2.27
C THR A 117 12.85 11.11 -3.15
N PHE A 118 12.33 11.73 -4.22
CA PHE A 118 11.90 11.00 -5.40
C PHE A 118 13.15 10.61 -6.18
N HIS A 119 13.62 9.39 -5.98
CA HIS A 119 14.90 8.91 -6.50
C HIS A 119 14.83 8.45 -7.97
N ARG A 120 13.62 8.28 -8.53
CA ARG A 120 13.37 7.91 -9.92
C ARG A 120 12.15 8.62 -10.45
N ILE A 121 12.32 9.37 -11.55
CA ILE A 121 11.27 10.17 -12.19
C ILE A 121 11.30 9.87 -13.67
N ILE A 122 10.15 9.51 -14.24
CA ILE A 122 9.99 9.28 -15.68
C ILE A 122 8.77 10.04 -16.15
N ASP A 123 9.00 10.96 -17.06
CA ASP A 123 7.97 11.73 -17.76
C ASP A 123 6.97 10.83 -18.46
N ASP A 124 5.71 11.24 -18.54
CA ASP A 124 4.59 10.43 -19.07
C ASP A 124 4.41 9.05 -18.41
N PHE A 125 5.00 8.83 -17.23
CA PHE A 125 4.87 7.54 -16.53
C PHE A 125 4.62 7.69 -15.02
N MET A 126 5.65 8.01 -14.21
CA MET A 126 5.50 8.07 -12.75
C MET A 126 6.65 8.80 -12.06
N ILE A 127 6.41 9.22 -10.81
CA ILE A 127 7.46 9.65 -9.88
C ILE A 127 7.54 8.65 -8.72
N GLN A 128 8.72 8.08 -8.46
CA GLN A 128 8.96 7.04 -7.44
C GLN A 128 9.83 7.57 -6.30
N GLY A 129 9.36 7.37 -5.07
CA GLY A 129 10.04 7.74 -3.84
C GLY A 129 9.83 6.73 -2.71
N GLY A 130 10.02 7.17 -1.47
CA GLY A 130 9.71 6.39 -0.27
C GLY A 130 10.82 5.43 0.19
N ASP A 131 12.03 5.50 -0.38
CA ASP A 131 13.19 4.82 0.17
C ASP A 131 13.80 5.64 1.31
N PHE A 132 13.25 5.49 2.50
CA PHE A 132 13.68 6.26 3.69
C PHE A 132 15.03 5.78 4.28
N GLN A 133 15.54 4.62 3.86
CA GLN A 133 16.80 4.11 4.33
C GLN A 133 17.99 4.66 3.52
N ASN A 134 17.91 4.60 2.20
CA ASN A 134 19.05 4.84 1.32
C ASN A 134 18.82 6.00 0.34
N ASN A 135 17.60 6.43 0.10
CA ASN A 135 17.24 7.48 -0.89
C ASN A 135 17.72 7.17 -2.33
N ASP A 136 17.90 5.91 -2.67
CA ASP A 136 18.42 5.49 -3.98
C ASP A 136 17.62 4.37 -4.66
N GLY A 137 16.55 3.91 -4.01
CA GLY A 137 15.66 2.86 -4.49
C GLY A 137 16.07 1.45 -4.06
N THR A 138 17.11 1.29 -3.25
CA THR A 138 17.61 -0.02 -2.80
C THR A 138 17.10 -0.45 -1.43
N GLY A 139 16.51 0.47 -0.65
CA GLY A 139 16.02 0.25 0.71
C GLY A 139 14.51 0.31 0.85
N GLY A 140 14.08 0.38 2.09
CA GLY A 140 12.67 0.47 2.48
C GLY A 140 12.02 -0.88 2.81
N TYR A 141 11.34 -0.92 3.94
CA TYR A 141 10.63 -2.10 4.45
C TYR A 141 9.26 -1.66 5.00
N ALA A 142 8.37 -2.59 5.32
CA ALA A 142 7.03 -2.27 5.83
C ALA A 142 7.09 -1.72 7.26
N ALA A 143 6.23 -0.75 7.58
CA ALA A 143 6.21 -0.04 8.86
C ALA A 143 6.02 -0.97 10.06
N LYS A 144 5.26 -2.03 9.88
CA LYS A 144 5.02 -3.04 10.92
C LYS A 144 4.89 -4.44 10.32
N TRP A 145 4.63 -5.41 11.15
CA TRP A 145 4.39 -6.79 10.72
C TRP A 145 3.02 -6.96 10.07
N TYR A 146 3.00 -7.34 8.78
CA TYR A 146 1.80 -7.67 8.00
C TYR A 146 1.77 -9.12 7.54
N GLY A 147 2.48 -10.01 8.23
CA GLY A 147 2.46 -11.44 7.91
C GLY A 147 3.47 -11.88 6.86
N VAL A 148 4.26 -10.97 6.29
CA VAL A 148 5.22 -11.24 5.22
C VAL A 148 6.63 -10.84 5.62
N CYS A 149 7.59 -11.71 5.34
CA CYS A 149 9.01 -11.49 5.54
C CYS A 149 9.77 -11.98 4.31
N ASN A 150 10.61 -11.11 3.71
CA ASN A 150 11.34 -11.41 2.47
C ASN A 150 10.42 -11.99 1.37
N GLY A 151 9.24 -11.43 1.20
CA GLY A 151 8.25 -11.86 0.21
C GLY A 151 7.52 -13.18 0.51
N GLN A 152 7.71 -13.74 1.72
CA GLN A 152 7.11 -15.02 2.11
C GLN A 152 6.17 -14.85 3.31
N PHE A 153 4.98 -15.43 3.24
CA PHE A 153 4.08 -15.51 4.39
C PHE A 153 4.68 -16.41 5.47
N MET A 154 4.77 -15.89 6.71
CA MET A 154 5.26 -16.65 7.85
C MET A 154 4.72 -16.10 9.17
N ASN A 155 5.03 -16.77 10.30
CA ASN A 155 4.71 -16.23 11.61
C ASN A 155 5.71 -15.12 11.98
N GLY A 156 5.25 -14.11 12.73
CA GLY A 156 6.10 -13.00 13.15
C GLY A 156 7.35 -13.42 13.94
N SER A 157 7.24 -14.51 14.74
CA SER A 157 8.37 -15.08 15.48
C SER A 157 9.47 -15.68 14.60
N ASP A 158 9.15 -16.01 13.34
CA ASP A 158 10.08 -16.64 12.41
C ASP A 158 10.81 -15.59 11.55
N CYS A 159 10.34 -14.33 11.55
CA CYS A 159 11.00 -13.20 10.93
C CYS A 159 11.85 -12.45 11.94
N SER A 160 13.16 -12.65 11.89
CA SER A 160 14.10 -12.17 12.90
C SER A 160 14.53 -10.70 12.76
N ASN A 161 14.18 -10.06 11.62
CA ASN A 161 14.60 -8.69 11.30
C ASN A 161 13.42 -7.90 10.73
N SER A 162 13.04 -6.79 11.38
CA SER A 162 11.98 -5.89 10.92
C SER A 162 12.29 -5.25 9.56
N GLU A 163 13.57 -5.05 9.21
CA GLU A 163 13.97 -4.56 7.88
C GLU A 163 13.65 -5.56 6.74
N SER A 164 13.21 -6.77 7.09
CA SER A 164 12.72 -7.77 6.15
C SER A 164 11.19 -7.85 6.05
N TYR A 165 10.48 -6.96 6.75
CA TYR A 165 9.03 -6.91 6.69
C TYR A 165 8.57 -6.37 5.34
N ASN A 166 7.55 -7.01 4.79
CA ASN A 166 6.90 -6.61 3.55
C ASN A 166 5.39 -6.55 3.74
N VAL A 167 4.73 -5.86 2.81
CA VAL A 167 3.27 -5.81 2.70
C VAL A 167 2.80 -6.91 1.76
N PRO A 168 1.75 -7.68 2.10
CA PRO A 168 1.16 -8.63 1.15
C PRO A 168 0.55 -7.89 -0.03
N ASP A 169 0.69 -8.43 -1.26
CA ASP A 169 0.10 -7.82 -2.45
C ASP A 169 -1.44 -7.77 -2.35
N GLU A 170 -2.03 -6.61 -2.69
CA GLU A 170 -3.47 -6.37 -2.81
C GLU A 170 -3.81 -5.89 -4.24
N ALA A 171 -3.07 -6.34 -5.25
CA ALA A 171 -3.13 -5.83 -6.62
C ALA A 171 -4.43 -6.18 -7.37
N ASP A 172 -5.18 -7.20 -6.92
CA ASP A 172 -6.48 -7.60 -7.49
C ASP A 172 -7.64 -7.01 -6.66
N ASN A 173 -7.56 -5.72 -6.36
CA ASN A 173 -8.50 -4.99 -5.49
C ASN A 173 -9.54 -4.15 -6.24
N GLY A 174 -9.57 -4.24 -7.58
CA GLY A 174 -10.49 -3.50 -8.42
C GLY A 174 -10.09 -2.05 -8.70
N LEU A 175 -8.92 -1.61 -8.23
CA LEU A 175 -8.36 -0.29 -8.52
C LEU A 175 -7.37 -0.38 -9.66
N ASP A 176 -7.47 0.55 -10.62
CA ASP A 176 -6.61 0.66 -11.78
C ASP A 176 -5.58 1.78 -11.64
N HIS A 177 -4.47 1.66 -12.37
CA HIS A 177 -3.45 2.70 -12.47
C HIS A 177 -3.93 3.83 -13.39
N LEU A 178 -4.83 4.66 -12.85
CA LEU A 178 -5.32 5.86 -13.51
C LEU A 178 -4.42 7.06 -13.17
N SER A 179 -4.61 8.16 -13.91
CA SER A 179 -4.00 9.46 -13.56
C SER A 179 -4.26 9.80 -12.09
N CYS A 180 -3.25 10.36 -11.43
CA CYS A 180 -3.32 10.80 -10.04
C CYS A 180 -3.45 9.68 -8.99
N THR A 181 -3.24 8.42 -9.34
CA THR A 181 -3.22 7.33 -8.33
C THR A 181 -1.84 7.15 -7.73
N ILE A 182 -1.80 6.66 -6.48
CA ILE A 182 -0.60 6.21 -5.80
C ILE A 182 -0.60 4.69 -5.73
N SER A 183 0.56 4.07 -5.99
CA SER A 183 0.72 2.63 -6.05
C SER A 183 2.03 2.18 -5.39
N MET A 184 2.06 0.93 -4.90
CA MET A 184 3.21 0.36 -4.22
C MET A 184 4.28 -0.09 -5.22
N ALA A 185 5.50 0.42 -5.02
CA ALA A 185 6.67 -0.09 -5.71
C ALA A 185 7.14 -1.40 -5.05
N LYS A 186 7.50 -2.38 -5.88
CA LYS A 186 8.01 -3.67 -5.44
C LYS A 186 8.95 -4.28 -6.48
N THR A 187 9.66 -5.32 -6.10
CA THR A 187 10.45 -6.12 -7.05
C THR A 187 9.55 -6.92 -7.98
N SER A 188 10.13 -7.67 -8.92
CA SER A 188 9.36 -8.58 -9.78
C SER A 188 8.71 -9.77 -9.05
N TYR A 189 9.05 -9.99 -7.80
CA TYR A 189 8.46 -11.04 -6.97
C TYR A 189 7.21 -10.53 -6.24
N PRO A 190 6.22 -11.40 -5.97
CA PRO A 190 5.06 -11.04 -5.20
C PRO A 190 5.40 -10.75 -3.73
N ASN A 191 4.56 -9.95 -3.08
CA ASN A 191 4.64 -9.63 -1.64
C ASN A 191 5.99 -9.05 -1.23
N THR A 192 6.62 -8.22 -2.07
CA THR A 192 7.89 -7.56 -1.78
C THR A 192 7.78 -6.06 -1.62
N GLY A 193 6.57 -5.53 -1.53
CA GLY A 193 6.30 -4.13 -1.20
C GLY A 193 6.85 -3.80 0.21
N GLY A 194 7.46 -2.64 0.34
CA GLY A 194 8.00 -2.12 1.59
C GLY A 194 7.46 -0.71 1.87
N SER A 195 8.33 0.29 1.81
CA SER A 195 7.97 1.70 1.96
C SER A 195 7.92 2.47 0.64
N GLN A 196 8.51 1.95 -0.43
CA GLN A 196 8.60 2.66 -1.69
C GLN A 196 7.25 2.68 -2.42
N PHE A 197 6.93 3.83 -2.98
CA PHE A 197 5.70 4.07 -3.73
C PHE A 197 5.99 4.86 -5.00
N PHE A 198 5.02 4.91 -5.90
CA PHE A 198 5.04 5.83 -7.03
C PHE A 198 3.68 6.51 -7.22
N ILE A 199 3.71 7.73 -7.73
CA ILE A 199 2.51 8.51 -8.05
C ILE A 199 2.48 8.72 -9.56
N ILE A 200 1.31 8.56 -10.15
CA ILE A 200 1.06 8.68 -11.58
C ILE A 200 0.65 10.12 -11.88
N PRO A 201 1.30 10.82 -12.84
CA PRO A 201 0.93 12.16 -13.25
C PRO A 201 -0.42 12.19 -14.01
N GLU A 202 -0.98 13.39 -14.24
CA GLU A 202 -2.29 13.57 -14.88
C GLU A 202 -2.35 13.05 -16.33
N ASP A 203 -1.24 13.07 -17.03
CA ASP A 203 -1.09 12.70 -18.44
C ASP A 203 -0.67 11.25 -18.67
N SER A 204 -0.64 10.42 -17.64
CA SER A 204 -0.27 9.01 -17.70
C SER A 204 -1.38 8.07 -17.22
N THR A 205 -1.46 6.89 -17.85
CA THR A 205 -2.34 5.78 -17.44
C THR A 205 -1.65 4.45 -17.75
N PRO A 206 -0.70 4.00 -16.91
CA PRO A 206 0.10 2.79 -17.16
C PRO A 206 -0.69 1.50 -16.85
N ASP A 207 -1.67 1.17 -17.69
CA ASP A 207 -2.61 0.05 -17.54
C ASP A 207 -1.94 -1.33 -17.47
N TRP A 208 -0.71 -1.46 -17.97
CA TRP A 208 0.08 -2.71 -17.88
C TRP A 208 0.51 -3.06 -16.44
N LEU A 209 0.33 -2.15 -15.47
CA LEU A 209 0.61 -2.36 -14.06
C LEU A 209 -0.62 -2.90 -13.29
N ASN A 210 -1.82 -2.88 -13.90
CA ASN A 210 -3.06 -3.37 -13.28
C ASN A 210 -2.94 -4.85 -12.93
N GLY A 211 -3.36 -5.21 -11.72
CA GLY A 211 -3.22 -6.58 -11.19
C GLY A 211 -1.78 -7.01 -10.87
N VAL A 212 -0.78 -6.12 -11.03
CA VAL A 212 0.64 -6.39 -10.73
C VAL A 212 1.13 -5.60 -9.54
N HIS A 213 0.87 -4.30 -9.52
CA HIS A 213 1.16 -3.40 -8.41
C HIS A 213 -0.13 -3.01 -7.71
N THR A 214 -0.08 -2.76 -6.41
CA THR A 214 -1.25 -2.38 -5.63
C THR A 214 -1.46 -0.88 -5.67
N VAL A 215 -2.55 -0.43 -6.27
CA VAL A 215 -3.06 0.94 -6.09
C VAL A 215 -3.73 1.00 -4.72
N PHE A 216 -3.42 2.04 -3.92
CA PHE A 216 -3.92 2.15 -2.55
C PHE A 216 -4.40 3.56 -2.17
N GLY A 217 -4.55 4.46 -3.16
CA GLY A 217 -5.05 5.80 -2.93
C GLY A 217 -5.01 6.67 -4.18
N THR A 218 -5.45 7.91 -4.01
CA THR A 218 -5.57 8.90 -5.09
C THR A 218 -5.16 10.27 -4.59
N VAL A 219 -4.46 11.04 -5.42
CA VAL A 219 -4.16 12.46 -5.17
C VAL A 219 -5.44 13.27 -5.36
N THR A 220 -5.93 13.86 -4.29
CA THR A 220 -7.16 14.67 -4.28
C THR A 220 -6.89 16.16 -4.49
N SER A 221 -5.63 16.59 -4.29
CA SER A 221 -5.19 17.96 -4.54
C SER A 221 -3.71 17.99 -4.91
N GLY A 222 -3.33 18.80 -5.91
CA GLY A 222 -1.95 18.97 -6.34
C GLY A 222 -1.45 17.92 -7.33
N CYS A 223 -2.32 17.24 -8.07
CA CYS A 223 -1.90 16.28 -9.09
C CYS A 223 -1.17 16.97 -10.26
N GLU A 224 -1.52 18.21 -10.58
CA GLU A 224 -0.79 19.06 -11.53
C GLU A 224 0.67 19.30 -11.09
N HIS A 225 0.95 19.26 -9.79
CA HIS A 225 2.31 19.32 -9.28
C HIS A 225 3.08 18.04 -9.55
N ILE A 226 2.41 16.87 -9.45
CA ILE A 226 3.01 15.57 -9.81
C ILE A 226 3.42 15.59 -11.30
N THR A 227 2.55 16.10 -12.19
CA THR A 227 2.88 16.27 -13.62
C THR A 227 4.07 17.21 -13.80
N THR A 228 4.08 18.38 -13.14
CA THR A 228 5.23 19.29 -13.19
C THR A 228 6.52 18.64 -12.69
N ILE A 229 6.44 17.82 -11.64
CA ILE A 229 7.60 17.10 -11.11
C ILE A 229 8.05 16.01 -12.09
N SER A 230 7.13 15.32 -12.79
CA SER A 230 7.51 14.27 -13.74
C SER A 230 8.32 14.80 -14.93
N GLU A 231 8.19 16.08 -15.26
CA GLU A 231 8.89 16.78 -16.37
C GLU A 231 10.29 17.32 -15.99
N VAL A 232 10.77 17.15 -14.73
CA VAL A 232 12.07 17.67 -14.33
C VAL A 232 13.21 16.97 -15.08
N GLU A 233 14.32 17.68 -15.28
CA GLU A 233 15.51 17.10 -15.90
C GLU A 233 16.03 15.91 -15.10
N THR A 234 16.21 14.76 -15.74
CA THR A 234 16.73 13.54 -15.15
C THR A 234 18.05 13.12 -15.80
N GLY A 235 18.89 12.44 -15.00
CA GLY A 235 20.18 11.90 -15.41
C GLY A 235 20.17 10.37 -15.49
N GLN A 236 21.32 9.79 -15.24
CA GLN A 236 21.49 8.32 -15.26
C GLN A 236 20.55 7.61 -14.27
N GLY A 237 19.79 6.63 -14.73
CA GLY A 237 18.87 5.86 -13.92
C GLY A 237 17.57 6.62 -13.59
N ASP A 238 17.19 7.56 -14.44
CA ASP A 238 15.97 8.37 -14.28
C ASP A 238 15.97 9.20 -12.96
N ARG A 239 17.14 9.48 -12.42
CA ARG A 239 17.32 10.27 -11.19
C ARG A 239 17.23 11.76 -11.52
N PRO A 240 16.44 12.56 -10.78
CA PRO A 240 16.40 14.00 -11.00
C PRO A 240 17.80 14.63 -10.84
N VAL A 241 18.17 15.53 -11.76
CA VAL A 241 19.47 16.24 -11.73
C VAL A 241 19.53 17.17 -10.52
N LEU A 242 18.45 17.89 -10.27
CA LEU A 242 18.24 18.67 -9.06
C LEU A 242 17.28 17.91 -8.15
N PRO A 243 17.59 17.66 -6.87
CA PRO A 243 16.74 16.83 -6.00
C PRO A 243 15.30 17.30 -5.89
N VAL A 244 14.37 16.36 -5.90
CA VAL A 244 12.96 16.54 -5.52
C VAL A 244 12.74 15.79 -4.22
N VAL A 245 12.40 16.50 -3.16
CA VAL A 245 12.43 15.98 -1.78
C VAL A 245 11.09 16.19 -1.09
N ILE A 246 10.57 15.17 -0.45
CA ILE A 246 9.46 15.28 0.51
C ILE A 246 10.05 15.88 1.78
N HIS A 247 9.83 17.17 2.02
CA HIS A 247 10.32 17.83 3.23
C HIS A 247 9.59 17.32 4.46
N THR A 248 8.26 17.25 4.39
CA THR A 248 7.42 16.68 5.44
C THR A 248 6.26 15.90 4.84
N ALA A 249 5.89 14.81 5.52
CA ALA A 249 4.67 14.07 5.28
C ALA A 249 3.84 14.06 6.56
N THR A 250 2.55 14.38 6.47
CA THR A 250 1.63 14.40 7.63
C THR A 250 0.36 13.65 7.31
N ALA A 251 -0.08 12.78 8.23
CA ALA A 251 -1.35 12.08 8.13
C ALA A 251 -2.42 12.75 9.00
N SER A 252 -3.66 12.80 8.50
CA SER A 252 -4.81 13.18 9.32
C SER A 252 -5.08 12.16 10.43
N GLU A 253 -5.57 12.65 11.58
CA GLU A 253 -5.99 11.78 12.69
C GLU A 253 -7.26 10.99 12.35
#